data_80d5b5a156c79389f45d9b7077f1b19d
#
_entry.id   80d5b5a156c79389f45d9b7077f1b19d
#
_cell.length_a   1.000
_cell.length_b   1.000
_cell.length_c   1.000
_cell.angle_alpha   90.00
_cell.angle_beta   90.00
_cell.angle_gamma   90.00
#
_symmetry.space_group_name_H-M   'P 1'
#
loop_
_entity.id
_entity.type
_entity.pdbx_description
1 polymer ?
#
loop_
_entity_poly.entity_id
_entity_poly.type
_entity_poly.pdbx_seq_one_letter_code
_entity_poly.pdbx_strand_id
1 'polypeptide(L)'
;MQFAAAEVPLLPPLARFAVVMLILFTVPPLCRRVGLPGVVGLLAAGVLVGPYGLHIWPRHAEVAQFFADIGKLLLMFFAGLEIDLAQFNRTRNRSVGFGLLTFAFPLTAGLLVGLAAGYPAVGALLIGSLLASHTLIAYPIVEKMGKLRNEAVTVTIGATVFTDISSLLVLAVCIPIHKSGFSAGTFAVQVLELAVYVPAVVLGLGWVAQRLFARKLPKEGQLALMLLLVAVAAVGAEAINLEDIIGAFLAGLAVNTATRDSEAKHVMEFVGNHLFIPVFFMTIGFLIDLQTFANTFVTHFWLVAGIVGGLIGSKYLAAEAARRLFGYTQDEGLTMWSLSLPQVAATLAAALVAYETTNAAGERLIGEPVLNSVIVLLVVTSILGPILTEQYAGRLPDPTVACRAQELPTAQEQPTAVVDPTMASGRSAATTPPTVS
;
A
#
# COMPACT_ATOMS: atom_id res chain seq x y z
N MET A 1 -7.08 -32.31 -24.34
CA MET A 1 -5.83 -32.38 -23.57
C MET A 1 -4.71 -31.92 -24.47
N GLN A 2 -4.44 -30.62 -24.55
CA GLN A 2 -3.20 -30.09 -25.13
C GLN A 2 -2.17 -30.11 -24.01
N PHE A 3 -1.18 -30.97 -24.13
CA PHE A 3 0.05 -30.90 -23.33
C PHE A 3 0.69 -29.53 -23.65
N ALA A 4 0.60 -28.59 -22.74
CA ALA A 4 1.41 -27.37 -22.79
C ALA A 4 2.86 -27.85 -22.82
N ALA A 5 3.56 -27.59 -23.92
CA ALA A 5 4.98 -27.85 -24.02
C ALA A 5 5.64 -27.14 -22.84
N ALA A 6 6.32 -27.90 -21.97
CA ALA A 6 7.03 -27.34 -20.85
C ALA A 6 8.08 -26.36 -21.44
N GLU A 7 7.88 -25.06 -21.22
CA GLU A 7 8.87 -24.04 -21.61
C GLU A 7 10.17 -24.35 -20.86
N VAL A 8 11.16 -24.90 -21.56
CA VAL A 8 12.46 -25.18 -20.98
C VAL A 8 13.14 -23.82 -20.73
N PRO A 9 13.37 -23.46 -19.46
CA PRO A 9 13.97 -22.16 -19.18
C PRO A 9 15.38 -22.07 -19.74
N LEU A 10 15.70 -20.93 -20.38
CA LEU A 10 16.99 -20.62 -21.01
C LEU A 10 18.19 -20.72 -20.05
N LEU A 11 18.00 -20.56 -18.76
CA LEU A 11 19.06 -20.52 -17.76
C LEU A 11 18.76 -21.46 -16.57
N PRO A 12 19.79 -22.08 -15.97
CA PRO A 12 19.65 -22.88 -14.75
C PRO A 12 19.26 -21.99 -13.56
N PRO A 13 18.68 -22.57 -12.48
CA PRO A 13 18.16 -21.81 -11.34
C PRO A 13 19.17 -20.84 -10.71
N LEU A 14 20.42 -21.26 -10.55
CA LEU A 14 21.46 -20.41 -9.95
C LEU A 14 21.83 -19.22 -10.86
N ALA A 15 21.83 -19.41 -12.16
CA ALA A 15 22.08 -18.31 -13.11
C ALA A 15 20.92 -17.31 -13.10
N ARG A 16 19.68 -17.78 -12.98
CA ARG A 16 18.50 -16.91 -12.79
C ARG A 16 18.59 -16.10 -11.50
N PHE A 17 19.02 -16.74 -10.40
CA PHE A 17 19.26 -16.03 -9.15
C PHE A 17 20.32 -14.93 -9.30
N ALA A 18 21.43 -15.22 -10.02
CA ALA A 18 22.46 -14.21 -10.32
C ALA A 18 21.90 -13.04 -11.14
N VAL A 19 21.00 -13.30 -12.10
CA VAL A 19 20.30 -12.23 -12.84
C VAL A 19 19.43 -11.38 -11.93
N VAL A 20 18.69 -11.97 -10.99
CA VAL A 20 17.92 -11.20 -9.98
C VAL A 20 18.86 -10.30 -9.19
N MET A 21 19.94 -10.85 -8.64
CA MET A 21 20.90 -10.06 -7.85
C MET A 21 21.52 -8.93 -8.66
N LEU A 22 21.82 -9.17 -9.93
CA LEU A 22 22.32 -8.14 -10.85
C LEU A 22 21.28 -7.02 -11.06
N ILE A 23 20.02 -7.38 -11.27
CA ILE A 23 18.91 -6.42 -11.41
C ILE A 23 18.76 -5.60 -10.13
N LEU A 24 18.70 -6.25 -8.96
CA LEU A 24 18.57 -5.57 -7.67
C LEU A 24 19.75 -4.63 -7.40
N PHE A 25 20.93 -4.99 -7.82
CA PHE A 25 22.16 -4.18 -7.66
C PHE A 25 22.20 -2.99 -8.62
N THR A 26 21.77 -3.15 -9.87
CA THR A 26 21.97 -2.14 -10.92
C THR A 26 20.77 -1.25 -11.16
N VAL A 27 19.55 -1.82 -11.20
CA VAL A 27 18.35 -1.11 -11.67
C VAL A 27 17.89 0.00 -10.73
N PRO A 28 17.74 -0.21 -9.40
CA PRO A 28 17.28 0.85 -8.51
C PRO A 28 18.21 2.07 -8.46
N PRO A 29 19.56 1.93 -8.41
CA PRO A 29 20.45 3.08 -8.50
C PRO A 29 20.40 3.80 -9.86
N LEU A 30 20.23 3.05 -10.96
CA LEU A 30 20.12 3.63 -12.29
C LEU A 30 18.84 4.48 -12.43
N CYS A 31 17.70 3.96 -11.96
CA CYS A 31 16.44 4.68 -11.97
C CYS A 31 16.51 5.98 -11.16
N ARG A 32 17.15 5.95 -10.00
CA ARG A 32 17.37 7.16 -9.19
C ARG A 32 18.18 8.23 -9.90
N ARG A 33 19.17 7.85 -10.74
CA ARG A 33 19.95 8.81 -11.54
C ARG A 33 19.13 9.56 -12.59
N VAL A 34 18.08 8.93 -13.10
CA VAL A 34 17.16 9.53 -14.08
C VAL A 34 15.88 10.09 -13.44
N GLY A 35 15.83 10.20 -12.11
CA GLY A 35 14.68 10.74 -11.38
C GLY A 35 13.46 9.81 -11.32
N LEU A 36 13.64 8.51 -11.57
CA LEU A 36 12.56 7.52 -11.48
C LEU A 36 12.63 6.74 -10.17
N PRO A 37 11.48 6.41 -9.57
CA PRO A 37 11.43 5.49 -8.43
C PRO A 37 12.01 4.12 -8.77
N GLY A 38 12.80 3.53 -7.87
CA GLY A 38 13.42 2.22 -8.09
C GLY A 38 12.42 1.09 -8.37
N VAL A 39 11.22 1.21 -7.81
CA VAL A 39 10.09 0.29 -8.04
C VAL A 39 9.70 0.22 -9.52
N VAL A 40 9.64 1.36 -10.20
CA VAL A 40 9.31 1.44 -11.65
C VAL A 40 10.36 0.68 -12.47
N GLY A 41 11.64 0.84 -12.11
CA GLY A 41 12.72 0.10 -12.78
C GLY A 41 12.65 -1.41 -12.55
N LEU A 42 12.29 -1.83 -11.34
CA LEU A 42 12.13 -3.25 -11.03
C LEU A 42 10.95 -3.87 -11.80
N LEU A 43 9.83 -3.17 -11.92
CA LEU A 43 8.71 -3.58 -12.78
C LEU A 43 9.16 -3.71 -14.24
N ALA A 44 9.84 -2.69 -14.79
CA ALA A 44 10.34 -2.70 -16.16
C ALA A 44 11.39 -3.83 -16.40
N ALA A 45 12.30 -4.05 -15.45
CA ALA A 45 13.22 -5.16 -15.49
C ALA A 45 12.49 -6.51 -15.48
N GLY A 46 11.44 -6.65 -14.66
CA GLY A 46 10.58 -7.82 -14.64
C GLY A 46 9.91 -8.10 -15.99
N VAL A 47 9.34 -7.08 -16.63
CA VAL A 47 8.81 -7.21 -18.00
C VAL A 47 9.87 -7.70 -18.97
N LEU A 48 11.08 -7.14 -18.88
CA LEU A 48 12.17 -7.47 -19.80
C LEU A 48 12.65 -8.93 -19.63
N VAL A 49 12.87 -9.39 -18.40
CA VAL A 49 13.41 -10.74 -18.15
C VAL A 49 12.33 -11.81 -18.00
N GLY A 50 11.08 -11.40 -17.91
CA GLY A 50 9.91 -12.24 -17.70
C GLY A 50 9.52 -13.10 -18.90
N PRO A 51 8.42 -13.86 -18.76
CA PRO A 51 7.97 -14.84 -19.76
C PRO A 51 7.47 -14.22 -21.06
N TYR A 52 7.23 -12.92 -21.11
CA TYR A 52 6.81 -12.18 -22.30
C TYR A 52 7.94 -11.31 -22.91
N GLY A 53 9.09 -11.24 -22.23
CA GLY A 53 10.27 -10.52 -22.71
C GLY A 53 11.36 -11.48 -23.21
N LEU A 54 12.47 -11.53 -22.48
CA LEU A 54 13.65 -12.38 -22.82
C LEU A 54 13.44 -13.87 -22.50
N HIS A 55 12.30 -14.28 -21.95
CA HIS A 55 11.98 -15.68 -21.60
C HIS A 55 12.99 -16.32 -20.63
N ILE A 56 13.67 -15.53 -19.79
CA ILE A 56 14.60 -16.03 -18.78
C ILE A 56 13.84 -16.79 -17.68
N TRP A 57 12.64 -16.34 -17.35
CA TRP A 57 11.72 -17.00 -16.42
C TRP A 57 10.55 -17.63 -17.16
N PRO A 58 10.16 -18.87 -16.77
CA PRO A 58 8.92 -19.49 -17.24
C PRO A 58 7.70 -18.80 -16.62
N ARG A 59 6.52 -18.99 -17.23
CA ARG A 59 5.25 -18.46 -16.70
C ARG A 59 4.94 -18.93 -15.28
N HIS A 60 5.35 -20.14 -14.94
CA HIS A 60 5.19 -20.76 -13.62
C HIS A 60 6.57 -20.89 -12.95
N ALA A 61 7.05 -19.80 -12.39
CA ALA A 61 8.32 -19.74 -11.67
C ALA A 61 8.09 -19.86 -10.16
N GLU A 62 7.76 -21.06 -9.67
CA GLU A 62 7.38 -21.34 -8.26
C GLU A 62 8.30 -20.69 -7.24
N VAL A 63 9.64 -20.79 -7.46
CA VAL A 63 10.62 -20.20 -6.55
C VAL A 63 10.55 -18.69 -6.55
N ALA A 64 10.44 -18.04 -7.72
CA ALA A 64 10.34 -16.59 -7.81
C ALA A 64 9.01 -16.11 -7.20
N GLN A 65 7.93 -16.86 -7.41
CA GLN A 65 6.63 -16.57 -6.82
C GLN A 65 6.67 -16.66 -5.30
N PHE A 66 7.29 -17.72 -4.74
CA PHE A 66 7.46 -17.85 -3.29
C PHE A 66 8.20 -16.66 -2.66
N PHE A 67 9.30 -16.20 -3.28
CA PHE A 67 10.02 -15.01 -2.83
C PHE A 67 9.17 -13.74 -2.96
N ALA A 68 8.37 -13.65 -4.02
CA ALA A 68 7.45 -12.53 -4.23
C ALA A 68 6.33 -12.49 -3.20
N ASP A 69 5.75 -13.64 -2.86
CA ASP A 69 4.69 -13.75 -1.85
C ASP A 69 5.21 -13.33 -0.48
N ILE A 70 6.41 -13.79 -0.09
CA ILE A 70 7.06 -13.30 1.14
C ILE A 70 7.30 -11.78 1.05
N GLY A 71 7.76 -11.27 -0.09
CA GLY A 71 7.99 -9.84 -0.30
C GLY A 71 6.72 -9.01 -0.16
N LYS A 72 5.62 -9.50 -0.73
CA LYS A 72 4.26 -8.92 -0.62
C LYS A 72 3.80 -8.88 0.85
N LEU A 73 3.94 -9.99 1.58
CA LEU A 73 3.57 -10.07 3.00
C LEU A 73 4.44 -9.15 3.86
N LEU A 74 5.76 -9.12 3.65
CA LEU A 74 6.66 -8.26 4.40
C LEU A 74 6.39 -6.78 4.14
N LEU A 75 6.08 -6.39 2.89
CA LEU A 75 5.71 -5.02 2.55
C LEU A 75 4.51 -4.56 3.37
N MET A 76 3.47 -5.38 3.42
CA MET A 76 2.25 -5.06 4.16
C MET A 76 2.43 -5.14 5.67
N PHE A 77 3.24 -6.08 6.16
CA PHE A 77 3.61 -6.18 7.56
C PHE A 77 4.37 -4.93 8.03
N PHE A 78 5.33 -4.44 7.24
CA PHE A 78 6.06 -3.21 7.57
C PHE A 78 5.14 -2.00 7.55
N ALA A 79 4.22 -1.92 6.59
CA ALA A 79 3.20 -0.88 6.60
C ALA A 79 2.37 -0.89 7.90
N GLY A 80 2.01 -2.08 8.41
CA GLY A 80 1.35 -2.23 9.71
C GLY A 80 2.23 -1.86 10.90
N LEU A 81 3.52 -2.22 10.87
CA LEU A 81 4.51 -1.92 11.92
C LEU A 81 4.79 -0.43 12.09
N GLU A 82 4.69 0.34 11.02
CA GLU A 82 5.06 1.76 11.01
C GLU A 82 3.91 2.69 11.32
N ILE A 83 2.67 2.16 11.41
CA ILE A 83 1.53 2.97 11.81
C ILE A 83 1.74 3.50 13.22
N ASP A 84 1.75 4.82 13.38
CA ASP A 84 1.63 5.43 14.69
C ASP A 84 0.21 5.23 15.23
N LEU A 85 0.07 4.22 16.11
CA LEU A 85 -1.23 3.84 16.69
C LEU A 85 -1.87 5.00 17.49
N ALA A 86 -1.06 5.88 18.09
CA ALA A 86 -1.58 7.05 18.81
C ALA A 86 -2.14 8.07 17.83
N GLN A 87 -1.43 8.33 16.73
CA GLN A 87 -1.89 9.21 15.66
C GLN A 87 -3.08 8.58 14.91
N PHE A 88 -3.02 7.26 14.60
CA PHE A 88 -4.12 6.53 13.97
C PHE A 88 -5.39 6.62 14.81
N ASN A 89 -5.30 6.44 16.13
CA ASN A 89 -6.47 6.52 17.00
C ASN A 89 -7.07 7.94 17.04
N ARG A 90 -6.26 8.99 16.86
CA ARG A 90 -6.73 10.37 16.68
C ARG A 90 -7.37 10.59 15.31
N THR A 91 -6.92 9.92 14.26
CA THR A 91 -7.34 10.12 12.87
C THR A 91 -8.33 9.05 12.37
N ARG A 92 -8.69 8.04 13.18
CA ARG A 92 -9.54 6.91 12.76
C ARG A 92 -10.80 7.32 12.00
N ASN A 93 -11.49 8.38 12.48
CA ASN A 93 -12.71 8.86 11.84
C ASN A 93 -12.41 9.44 10.44
N ARG A 94 -11.26 10.10 10.27
CA ARG A 94 -10.80 10.63 8.99
C ARG A 94 -10.33 9.51 8.06
N SER A 95 -9.64 8.49 8.59
CA SER A 95 -9.22 7.29 7.81
C SER A 95 -10.43 6.51 7.30
N VAL A 96 -11.44 6.29 8.13
CA VAL A 96 -12.70 5.66 7.70
C VAL A 96 -13.45 6.58 6.73
N GLY A 97 -13.52 7.88 7.01
CA GLY A 97 -14.17 8.86 6.13
C GLY A 97 -13.50 8.93 4.75
N PHE A 98 -12.18 8.99 4.68
CA PHE A 98 -11.47 8.94 3.41
C PHE A 98 -11.59 7.56 2.75
N GLY A 99 -11.53 6.48 3.52
CA GLY A 99 -11.78 5.12 3.05
C GLY A 99 -13.14 4.98 2.37
N LEU A 100 -14.20 5.51 2.97
CA LEU A 100 -15.54 5.54 2.36
C LEU A 100 -15.56 6.34 1.05
N LEU A 101 -14.95 7.51 1.01
CA LEU A 101 -14.89 8.34 -0.20
C LEU A 101 -14.09 7.64 -1.29
N THR A 102 -12.86 7.18 -0.98
CA THR A 102 -11.96 6.53 -1.95
C THR A 102 -12.40 5.12 -2.32
N PHE A 103 -13.40 4.56 -1.63
CA PHE A 103 -14.13 3.35 -2.03
C PHE A 103 -15.35 3.69 -2.89
N ALA A 104 -16.24 4.57 -2.43
CA ALA A 104 -17.53 4.84 -3.07
C ALA A 104 -17.38 5.51 -4.45
N PHE A 105 -16.47 6.48 -4.59
CA PHE A 105 -16.29 7.18 -5.86
C PHE A 105 -15.75 6.25 -6.96
N PRO A 106 -14.67 5.47 -6.76
CA PRO A 106 -14.21 4.52 -7.78
C PRO A 106 -15.18 3.37 -8.01
N LEU A 107 -15.86 2.86 -6.96
CA LEU A 107 -16.90 1.86 -7.10
C LEU A 107 -18.00 2.34 -8.06
N THR A 108 -18.47 3.57 -7.88
CA THR A 108 -19.50 4.18 -8.73
C THR A 108 -18.96 4.41 -10.14
N ALA A 109 -17.76 4.92 -10.29
CA ALA A 109 -17.13 5.15 -11.59
C ALA A 109 -16.97 3.83 -12.38
N GLY A 110 -16.44 2.77 -11.75
CA GLY A 110 -16.27 1.49 -12.40
C GLY A 110 -17.59 0.77 -12.68
N LEU A 111 -18.59 0.90 -11.81
CA LEU A 111 -19.95 0.44 -12.05
C LEU A 111 -20.53 1.10 -13.33
N LEU A 112 -20.42 2.42 -13.45
CA LEU A 112 -20.91 3.15 -14.62
C LEU A 112 -20.17 2.76 -15.90
N VAL A 113 -18.83 2.61 -15.83
CA VAL A 113 -18.01 2.13 -16.96
C VAL A 113 -18.43 0.72 -17.37
N GLY A 114 -18.62 -0.19 -16.40
CA GLY A 114 -19.06 -1.56 -16.67
C GLY A 114 -20.43 -1.62 -17.32
N LEU A 115 -21.40 -0.87 -16.81
CA LEU A 115 -22.75 -0.79 -17.39
C LEU A 115 -22.71 -0.18 -18.80
N ALA A 116 -21.92 0.87 -19.02
CA ALA A 116 -21.75 1.48 -20.34
C ALA A 116 -21.09 0.54 -21.36
N ALA A 117 -20.22 -0.36 -20.88
CA ALA A 117 -19.59 -1.41 -21.68
C ALA A 117 -20.50 -2.64 -21.90
N GLY A 118 -21.73 -2.63 -21.38
CA GLY A 118 -22.73 -3.70 -21.60
C GLY A 118 -22.61 -4.89 -20.61
N TYR A 119 -21.86 -4.76 -19.53
CA TYR A 119 -21.77 -5.81 -18.50
C TYR A 119 -23.04 -5.84 -17.65
N PRO A 120 -23.48 -7.06 -17.20
CA PRO A 120 -24.54 -7.19 -16.21
C PRO A 120 -24.20 -6.44 -14.91
N ALA A 121 -25.21 -6.04 -14.14
CA ALA A 121 -25.04 -5.24 -12.93
C ALA A 121 -24.01 -5.84 -11.94
N VAL A 122 -23.97 -7.19 -11.79
CA VAL A 122 -23.03 -7.89 -10.92
C VAL A 122 -21.59 -7.75 -11.42
N GLY A 123 -21.37 -7.96 -12.74
CA GLY A 123 -20.05 -7.77 -13.34
C GLY A 123 -19.61 -6.31 -13.31
N ALA A 124 -20.51 -5.36 -13.57
CA ALA A 124 -20.24 -3.93 -13.50
C ALA A 124 -19.90 -3.49 -12.05
N LEU A 125 -20.63 -4.00 -11.03
CA LEU A 125 -20.35 -3.76 -9.64
C LEU A 125 -18.96 -4.29 -9.25
N LEU A 126 -18.60 -5.46 -9.76
CA LEU A 126 -17.28 -6.03 -9.55
C LEU A 126 -16.18 -5.17 -10.18
N ILE A 127 -16.36 -4.70 -11.43
CA ILE A 127 -15.42 -3.75 -12.07
C ILE A 127 -15.23 -2.53 -11.16
N GLY A 128 -16.30 -2.00 -10.59
CA GLY A 128 -16.24 -0.90 -9.62
C GLY A 128 -15.43 -1.24 -8.37
N SER A 129 -15.59 -2.45 -7.82
CA SER A 129 -14.85 -2.87 -6.63
C SER A 129 -13.35 -3.05 -6.90
N LEU A 130 -12.98 -3.54 -8.10
CA LEU A 130 -11.58 -3.61 -8.53
C LEU A 130 -10.91 -2.23 -8.57
N LEU A 131 -11.65 -1.17 -8.95
CA LEU A 131 -11.16 0.20 -8.95
C LEU A 131 -11.10 0.80 -7.54
N ALA A 132 -11.92 0.33 -6.62
CA ALA A 132 -12.07 0.91 -5.29
C ALA A 132 -10.88 0.61 -4.36
N SER A 133 -10.28 -0.58 -4.44
CA SER A 133 -9.07 -0.94 -3.71
C SER A 133 -7.87 -0.08 -4.12
N HIS A 134 -6.81 -0.06 -3.34
CA HIS A 134 -5.51 0.49 -3.72
C HIS A 134 -4.39 -0.13 -2.91
N THR A 135 -3.21 -0.19 -3.49
CA THR A 135 -2.02 -0.79 -2.88
C THR A 135 -0.97 0.26 -2.60
N LEU A 136 -0.36 0.22 -1.40
CA LEU A 136 0.62 1.21 -0.97
C LEU A 136 2.01 0.99 -1.60
N ILE A 137 2.11 0.86 -2.93
CA ILE A 137 3.41 0.76 -3.63
C ILE A 137 4.30 1.98 -3.35
N ALA A 138 3.69 3.16 -3.24
CA ALA A 138 4.42 4.40 -2.99
C ALA A 138 4.77 4.62 -1.51
N TYR A 139 4.37 3.70 -0.60
CA TYR A 139 4.71 3.76 0.82
C TYR A 139 6.21 3.94 1.08
N PRO A 140 7.12 3.13 0.48
CA PRO A 140 8.55 3.30 0.71
C PRO A 140 9.10 4.67 0.28
N ILE A 141 8.39 5.40 -0.58
CA ILE A 141 8.77 6.75 -1.01
C ILE A 141 8.51 7.73 0.11
N VAL A 142 7.28 7.76 0.65
CA VAL A 142 6.91 8.66 1.75
C VAL A 142 7.67 8.33 3.04
N GLU A 143 7.99 7.06 3.26
CA GLU A 143 8.84 6.58 4.35
C GLU A 143 10.25 7.18 4.25
N LYS A 144 10.95 7.00 3.11
CA LYS A 144 12.29 7.54 2.87
C LYS A 144 12.34 9.06 2.95
N MET A 145 11.24 9.73 2.65
CA MET A 145 11.09 11.18 2.78
C MET A 145 10.75 11.64 4.20
N GLY A 146 10.58 10.72 5.15
CA GLY A 146 10.23 11.03 6.54
C GLY A 146 8.83 11.61 6.73
N LYS A 147 7.90 11.41 5.76
CA LYS A 147 6.56 12.02 5.76
C LYS A 147 5.47 11.16 6.40
N LEU A 148 5.81 10.00 6.98
CA LEU A 148 4.85 9.11 7.64
C LEU A 148 4.09 9.74 8.82
N ARG A 149 4.66 10.80 9.43
CA ARG A 149 4.00 11.53 10.52
C ARG A 149 2.99 12.57 10.04
N ASN A 150 2.92 12.84 8.74
CA ASN A 150 1.88 13.71 8.18
C ASN A 150 0.52 13.02 8.28
N GLU A 151 -0.49 13.74 8.75
CA GLU A 151 -1.82 13.20 8.99
C GLU A 151 -2.48 12.67 7.71
N ALA A 152 -2.38 13.40 6.59
CA ALA A 152 -2.97 12.99 5.32
C ALA A 152 -2.37 11.67 4.81
N VAL A 153 -1.04 11.47 4.99
CA VAL A 153 -0.35 10.21 4.69
C VAL A 153 -0.88 9.08 5.58
N THR A 154 -0.93 9.30 6.91
CA THR A 154 -1.44 8.30 7.87
C THR A 154 -2.90 7.94 7.59
N VAL A 155 -3.74 8.93 7.28
CA VAL A 155 -5.15 8.72 6.91
C VAL A 155 -5.27 7.88 5.65
N THR A 156 -4.42 8.11 4.63
CA THR A 156 -4.43 7.33 3.39
C THR A 156 -4.00 5.89 3.65
N ILE A 157 -2.95 5.67 4.45
CA ILE A 157 -2.51 4.32 4.85
C ILE A 157 -3.64 3.59 5.59
N GLY A 158 -4.29 4.25 6.54
CA GLY A 158 -5.42 3.67 7.26
C GLY A 158 -6.63 3.38 6.37
N ALA A 159 -6.89 4.22 5.35
CA ALA A 159 -7.97 4.03 4.40
C ALA A 159 -7.78 2.77 3.53
N THR A 160 -6.53 2.35 3.25
CA THR A 160 -6.22 1.14 2.46
C THR A 160 -6.88 -0.10 3.06
N VAL A 161 -6.76 -0.28 4.37
CA VAL A 161 -7.37 -1.42 5.06
C VAL A 161 -8.88 -1.46 4.83
N PHE A 162 -9.53 -0.29 4.95
CA PHE A 162 -10.97 -0.18 4.74
C PHE A 162 -11.35 -0.51 3.28
N THR A 163 -10.62 0.02 2.30
CA THR A 163 -10.93 -0.21 0.88
C THR A 163 -10.67 -1.65 0.45
N ASP A 164 -9.61 -2.28 0.94
CA ASP A 164 -9.28 -3.68 0.62
C ASP A 164 -10.34 -4.63 1.17
N ILE A 165 -10.67 -4.49 2.45
CA ILE A 165 -11.75 -5.28 3.05
C ILE A 165 -13.07 -5.07 2.30
N SER A 166 -13.44 -3.82 2.00
CA SER A 166 -14.69 -3.50 1.33
C SER A 166 -14.75 -4.03 -0.09
N SER A 167 -13.64 -3.96 -0.86
CA SER A 167 -13.60 -4.47 -2.24
C SER A 167 -13.69 -5.99 -2.28
N LEU A 168 -13.04 -6.68 -1.35
CA LEU A 168 -13.14 -8.14 -1.22
C LEU A 168 -14.51 -8.58 -0.75
N LEU A 169 -15.18 -7.81 0.09
CA LEU A 169 -16.57 -8.05 0.48
C LEU A 169 -17.51 -7.98 -0.74
N VAL A 170 -17.29 -7.00 -1.64
CA VAL A 170 -18.05 -6.93 -2.91
C VAL A 170 -17.76 -8.15 -3.78
N LEU A 171 -16.49 -8.56 -3.92
CA LEU A 171 -16.11 -9.77 -4.65
C LEU A 171 -16.80 -11.01 -4.06
N ALA A 172 -16.75 -11.18 -2.73
CA ALA A 172 -17.36 -12.28 -2.01
C ALA A 172 -18.89 -12.35 -2.19
N VAL A 173 -19.54 -11.21 -2.46
CA VAL A 173 -20.96 -11.13 -2.79
C VAL A 173 -21.21 -11.39 -4.28
N CYS A 174 -20.41 -10.83 -5.16
CA CYS A 174 -20.60 -10.94 -6.60
C CYS A 174 -20.43 -12.38 -7.12
N ILE A 175 -19.47 -13.14 -6.59
CA ILE A 175 -19.19 -14.51 -7.04
C ILE A 175 -20.39 -15.44 -6.82
N PRO A 176 -20.94 -15.59 -5.61
CA PRO A 176 -22.11 -16.44 -5.38
C PRO A 176 -23.35 -15.97 -6.15
N ILE A 177 -23.57 -14.65 -6.24
CA ILE A 177 -24.70 -14.09 -7.00
C ILE A 177 -24.59 -14.48 -8.47
N HIS A 178 -23.39 -14.43 -9.05
CA HIS A 178 -23.17 -14.83 -10.43
C HIS A 178 -23.35 -16.33 -10.64
N LYS A 179 -22.90 -17.17 -9.71
CA LYS A 179 -22.98 -18.64 -9.79
C LYS A 179 -24.39 -19.19 -9.52
N SER A 180 -25.05 -18.72 -8.49
CA SER A 180 -26.27 -19.32 -7.95
C SER A 180 -27.35 -18.34 -7.49
N GLY A 181 -27.14 -17.02 -7.67
CA GLY A 181 -28.01 -15.98 -7.14
C GLY A 181 -27.58 -15.47 -5.76
N PHE A 182 -28.22 -14.40 -5.29
CA PHE A 182 -27.90 -13.75 -4.01
C PHE A 182 -28.28 -14.64 -2.81
N SER A 183 -27.33 -14.83 -1.88
CA SER A 183 -27.55 -15.50 -0.59
C SER A 183 -27.19 -14.57 0.57
N ALA A 184 -28.19 -14.10 1.30
CA ALA A 184 -27.98 -13.28 2.49
C ALA A 184 -27.23 -14.05 3.61
N GLY A 185 -27.40 -15.39 3.67
CA GLY A 185 -26.71 -16.23 4.64
C GLY A 185 -25.20 -16.27 4.42
N THR A 186 -24.74 -16.49 3.18
CA THR A 186 -23.30 -16.47 2.85
C THR A 186 -22.68 -15.11 3.12
N PHE A 187 -23.36 -14.03 2.79
CA PHE A 187 -22.90 -12.68 3.09
C PHE A 187 -22.79 -12.42 4.60
N ALA A 188 -23.80 -12.84 5.38
CA ALA A 188 -23.77 -12.67 6.83
C ALA A 188 -22.62 -13.46 7.48
N VAL A 189 -22.33 -14.68 6.99
CA VAL A 189 -21.19 -15.50 7.45
C VAL A 189 -19.87 -14.77 7.16
N GLN A 190 -19.67 -14.25 5.96
CA GLN A 190 -18.44 -13.52 5.59
C GLN A 190 -18.23 -12.28 6.48
N VAL A 191 -19.28 -11.52 6.76
CA VAL A 191 -19.21 -10.36 7.67
C VAL A 191 -18.89 -10.80 9.10
N LEU A 192 -19.48 -11.91 9.57
CA LEU A 192 -19.21 -12.44 10.90
C LEU A 192 -17.77 -12.95 11.03
N GLU A 193 -17.27 -13.69 10.03
CA GLU A 193 -15.88 -14.16 9.99
C GLU A 193 -14.90 -12.99 10.08
N LEU A 194 -15.13 -11.92 9.32
CA LEU A 194 -14.34 -10.72 9.37
C LEU A 194 -14.41 -10.02 10.75
N ALA A 195 -15.63 -9.89 11.30
CA ALA A 195 -15.85 -9.27 12.61
C ALA A 195 -15.17 -10.03 13.76
N VAL A 196 -14.95 -11.34 13.60
CA VAL A 196 -14.19 -12.18 14.55
C VAL A 196 -12.68 -12.13 14.26
N TYR A 197 -12.30 -12.24 12.99
CA TYR A 197 -10.89 -12.35 12.59
C TYR A 197 -10.08 -11.08 12.93
N VAL A 198 -10.58 -9.89 12.61
CA VAL A 198 -9.85 -8.65 12.85
C VAL A 198 -9.50 -8.45 14.33
N PRO A 199 -10.45 -8.54 15.28
CA PRO A 199 -10.11 -8.49 16.71
C PRO A 199 -9.22 -9.66 17.16
N ALA A 200 -9.42 -10.87 16.64
CA ALA A 200 -8.60 -12.03 16.99
C ALA A 200 -7.14 -11.82 16.60
N VAL A 201 -6.86 -11.28 15.42
CA VAL A 201 -5.48 -10.95 15.01
C VAL A 201 -4.93 -9.77 15.79
N VAL A 202 -5.61 -8.63 15.82
CA VAL A 202 -5.08 -7.40 16.43
C VAL A 202 -4.88 -7.56 17.94
N LEU A 203 -5.85 -8.14 18.65
CA LEU A 203 -5.77 -8.31 20.11
C LEU A 203 -5.06 -9.61 20.49
N GLY A 204 -5.38 -10.72 19.81
CA GLY A 204 -4.82 -12.04 20.14
C GLY A 204 -3.34 -12.14 19.79
N LEU A 205 -2.93 -11.87 18.55
CA LEU A 205 -1.52 -11.86 18.17
C LEU A 205 -0.73 -10.76 18.90
N GLY A 206 -1.35 -9.59 19.11
CA GLY A 206 -0.74 -8.52 19.90
C GLY A 206 -0.42 -8.95 21.34
N TRP A 207 -1.36 -9.64 21.98
CA TRP A 207 -1.14 -10.20 23.32
C TRP A 207 -0.05 -11.28 23.33
N VAL A 208 -0.07 -12.20 22.35
CA VAL A 208 0.98 -13.23 22.19
C VAL A 208 2.35 -12.59 21.99
N ALA A 209 2.44 -11.62 21.09
CA ALA A 209 3.68 -10.89 20.82
C ALA A 209 4.22 -10.23 22.09
N GLN A 210 3.40 -9.43 22.78
CA GLN A 210 3.83 -8.76 24.03
C GLN A 210 4.36 -9.76 25.08
N ARG A 211 3.66 -10.90 25.26
CA ARG A 211 4.08 -11.94 26.20
C ARG A 211 5.41 -12.59 25.82
N LEU A 212 5.60 -12.89 24.53
CA LEU A 212 6.80 -13.59 24.06
C LEU A 212 8.00 -12.64 23.96
N PHE A 213 7.82 -11.42 23.49
CA PHE A 213 8.89 -10.41 23.46
C PHE A 213 9.35 -10.02 24.88
N ALA A 214 8.43 -9.97 25.87
CA ALA A 214 8.77 -9.73 27.26
C ALA A 214 9.67 -10.81 27.88
N ARG A 215 9.76 -12.03 27.30
CA ARG A 215 10.64 -13.12 27.75
C ARG A 215 12.10 -12.96 27.32
N LYS A 216 12.49 -11.80 26.75
CA LYS A 216 13.87 -11.51 26.31
C LYS A 216 14.44 -12.61 25.39
N LEU A 217 13.68 -12.99 24.38
CA LEU A 217 14.14 -13.93 23.36
C LEU A 217 15.43 -13.43 22.69
N PRO A 218 16.36 -14.32 22.28
CA PRO A 218 17.50 -13.92 21.46
C PRO A 218 17.01 -13.35 20.12
N LYS A 219 17.85 -12.53 19.45
CA LYS A 219 17.48 -11.82 18.21
C LYS A 219 16.93 -12.75 17.13
N GLU A 220 17.54 -13.92 16.98
CA GLU A 220 17.12 -14.96 16.02
C GLU A 220 15.71 -15.47 16.35
N GLY A 221 15.41 -15.67 17.63
CA GLY A 221 14.10 -16.07 18.12
C GLY A 221 13.04 -14.98 17.89
N GLN A 222 13.40 -13.70 18.06
CA GLN A 222 12.50 -12.58 17.79
C GLN A 222 12.17 -12.47 16.29
N LEU A 223 13.17 -12.64 15.40
CA LEU A 223 12.99 -12.65 13.96
C LEU A 223 12.06 -13.79 13.52
N ALA A 224 12.36 -15.03 14.00
CA ALA A 224 11.52 -16.19 13.69
C ALA A 224 10.08 -16.02 14.18
N LEU A 225 9.90 -15.43 15.37
CA LEU A 225 8.57 -15.14 15.92
C LEU A 225 7.82 -14.13 15.05
N MET A 226 8.45 -13.04 14.62
CA MET A 226 7.79 -12.05 13.76
C MET A 226 7.34 -12.68 12.43
N LEU A 227 8.22 -13.47 11.78
CA LEU A 227 7.87 -14.19 10.55
C LEU A 227 6.72 -15.19 10.78
N LEU A 228 6.74 -15.91 11.90
CA LEU A 228 5.67 -16.83 12.26
C LEU A 228 4.32 -16.10 12.45
N LEU A 229 4.32 -14.96 13.15
CA LEU A 229 3.10 -14.18 13.38
C LEU A 229 2.52 -13.63 12.07
N VAL A 230 3.39 -13.18 11.14
CA VAL A 230 2.97 -12.79 9.78
C VAL A 230 2.33 -13.96 9.06
N ALA A 231 3.00 -15.12 9.04
CA ALA A 231 2.51 -16.30 8.33
C ALA A 231 1.17 -16.81 8.90
N VAL A 232 1.04 -16.87 10.24
CA VAL A 232 -0.20 -17.29 10.90
C VAL A 232 -1.36 -16.35 10.58
N ALA A 233 -1.10 -15.04 10.58
CA ALA A 233 -2.14 -14.08 10.23
C ALA A 233 -2.49 -14.15 8.73
N ALA A 234 -1.51 -14.28 7.84
CA ALA A 234 -1.77 -14.41 6.40
C ALA A 234 -2.62 -15.66 6.10
N VAL A 235 -2.22 -16.82 6.60
CA VAL A 235 -2.98 -18.10 6.46
C VAL A 235 -4.37 -17.99 7.10
N GLY A 236 -4.48 -17.31 8.24
CA GLY A 236 -5.76 -17.06 8.88
C GLY A 236 -6.70 -16.19 8.03
N ALA A 237 -6.17 -15.20 7.29
CA ALA A 237 -6.95 -14.40 6.33
C ALA A 237 -7.45 -15.26 5.17
N GLU A 238 -6.56 -16.05 4.55
CA GLU A 238 -6.92 -16.95 3.46
C GLU A 238 -8.01 -17.96 3.86
N ALA A 239 -7.96 -18.47 5.10
CA ALA A 239 -8.94 -19.41 5.62
C ALA A 239 -10.39 -18.85 5.65
N ILE A 240 -10.55 -17.54 5.65
CA ILE A 240 -11.84 -16.83 5.59
C ILE A 240 -12.05 -16.11 4.25
N ASN A 241 -11.36 -16.55 3.20
CA ASN A 241 -11.41 -15.98 1.85
C ASN A 241 -11.07 -14.48 1.78
N LEU A 242 -10.19 -14.01 2.67
CA LEU A 242 -9.54 -12.71 2.58
C LEU A 242 -8.15 -12.83 1.96
N GLU A 243 -7.65 -11.73 1.42
CA GLU A 243 -6.27 -11.65 0.94
C GLU A 243 -5.25 -11.79 2.09
N ASP A 244 -4.21 -12.58 1.87
CA ASP A 244 -3.11 -12.83 2.79
C ASP A 244 -2.42 -11.53 3.28
N ILE A 245 -2.33 -10.52 2.40
CA ILE A 245 -1.76 -9.20 2.69
C ILE A 245 -2.49 -8.46 3.81
N ILE A 246 -3.81 -8.67 3.94
CA ILE A 246 -4.61 -8.07 5.02
C ILE A 246 -4.17 -8.68 6.37
N GLY A 247 -4.01 -10.00 6.40
CA GLY A 247 -3.50 -10.71 7.58
C GLY A 247 -2.11 -10.20 7.98
N ALA A 248 -1.20 -10.07 7.02
CA ALA A 248 0.15 -9.55 7.25
C ALA A 248 0.13 -8.11 7.80
N PHE A 249 -0.70 -7.24 7.23
CA PHE A 249 -0.88 -5.87 7.71
C PHE A 249 -1.40 -5.82 9.14
N LEU A 250 -2.45 -6.59 9.45
CA LEU A 250 -3.02 -6.68 10.80
C LEU A 250 -2.02 -7.26 11.80
N ALA A 251 -1.17 -8.23 11.39
CA ALA A 251 -0.08 -8.73 12.22
C ALA A 251 0.93 -7.62 12.53
N GLY A 252 1.32 -6.82 11.53
CA GLY A 252 2.20 -5.66 11.72
C GLY A 252 1.64 -4.68 12.73
N LEU A 253 0.36 -4.34 12.58
CA LEU A 253 -0.37 -3.47 13.51
C LEU A 253 -0.42 -4.07 14.93
N ALA A 254 -0.67 -5.38 15.04
CA ALA A 254 -0.77 -6.08 16.31
C ALA A 254 0.56 -6.11 17.09
N VAL A 255 1.69 -6.31 16.39
CA VAL A 255 3.01 -6.44 17.04
C VAL A 255 3.76 -5.11 17.15
N ASN A 256 3.24 -4.04 16.56
CA ASN A 256 3.86 -2.71 16.50
C ASN A 256 4.44 -2.25 17.84
N THR A 257 3.62 -2.28 18.89
CA THR A 257 4.04 -1.85 20.24
C THR A 257 5.07 -2.79 20.89
N ALA A 258 5.01 -4.08 20.58
CA ALA A 258 5.90 -5.09 21.17
C ALA A 258 7.30 -5.09 20.53
N THR A 259 7.41 -4.60 19.28
CA THR A 259 8.64 -4.67 18.48
C THR A 259 9.33 -3.31 18.29
N ARG A 260 8.81 -2.24 18.91
CA ARG A 260 9.27 -0.87 18.67
C ARG A 260 10.78 -0.67 18.79
N ASP A 261 11.40 -1.32 19.80
CA ASP A 261 12.84 -1.20 20.08
C ASP A 261 13.61 -2.50 19.77
N SER A 262 13.04 -3.39 18.93
CA SER A 262 13.65 -4.67 18.62
C SER A 262 14.69 -4.54 17.49
N GLU A 263 15.94 -4.98 17.74
CA GLU A 263 16.96 -5.08 16.69
C GLU A 263 16.56 -6.09 15.60
N ALA A 264 15.78 -7.12 15.92
CA ALA A 264 15.29 -8.08 14.95
C ALA A 264 14.36 -7.44 13.93
N LYS A 265 13.62 -6.37 14.30
CA LYS A 265 12.83 -5.57 13.39
C LYS A 265 13.73 -4.97 12.28
N HIS A 266 14.85 -4.35 12.65
CA HIS A 266 15.78 -3.75 11.68
C HIS A 266 16.40 -4.77 10.73
N VAL A 267 16.72 -5.98 11.24
CA VAL A 267 17.22 -7.08 10.38
C VAL A 267 16.14 -7.51 9.38
N MET A 268 14.91 -7.68 9.86
CA MET A 268 13.77 -8.06 9.00
C MET A 268 13.47 -6.99 7.95
N GLU A 269 13.47 -5.71 8.33
CA GLU A 269 13.31 -4.57 7.43
C GLU A 269 14.45 -4.52 6.40
N PHE A 270 15.69 -4.74 6.82
CA PHE A 270 16.83 -4.75 5.90
C PHE A 270 16.69 -5.84 4.84
N VAL A 271 16.43 -7.09 5.24
CA VAL A 271 16.30 -8.22 4.30
C VAL A 271 15.02 -8.06 3.46
N GLY A 272 13.92 -7.65 4.06
CA GLY A 272 12.66 -7.40 3.36
C GLY A 272 12.79 -6.34 2.27
N ASN A 273 13.33 -5.17 2.62
CA ASN A 273 13.44 -4.02 1.71
C ASN A 273 14.52 -4.19 0.63
N HIS A 274 15.54 -5.04 0.84
CA HIS A 274 16.64 -5.18 -0.11
C HIS A 274 16.62 -6.49 -0.91
N LEU A 275 15.80 -7.47 -0.52
CA LEU A 275 15.71 -8.75 -1.22
C LEU A 275 14.26 -9.08 -1.61
N PHE A 276 13.38 -9.34 -0.65
CA PHE A 276 12.05 -9.90 -0.93
C PHE A 276 11.12 -8.91 -1.63
N ILE A 277 11.00 -7.69 -1.13
CA ILE A 277 10.13 -6.65 -1.71
C ILE A 277 10.58 -6.26 -3.14
N PRO A 278 11.88 -6.06 -3.44
CA PRO A 278 12.32 -5.87 -4.81
C PRO A 278 12.00 -7.04 -5.76
N VAL A 279 12.13 -8.30 -5.28
CA VAL A 279 11.75 -9.47 -6.07
C VAL A 279 10.24 -9.48 -6.34
N PHE A 280 9.41 -9.14 -5.34
CA PHE A 280 7.97 -8.98 -5.53
C PHE A 280 7.65 -7.97 -6.64
N PHE A 281 8.25 -6.79 -6.66
CA PHE A 281 8.01 -5.83 -7.73
C PHE A 281 8.49 -6.33 -9.10
N MET A 282 9.59 -7.05 -9.15
CA MET A 282 10.07 -7.66 -10.39
C MET A 282 9.11 -8.74 -10.91
N THR A 283 8.57 -9.59 -10.04
CA THR A 283 7.63 -10.65 -10.46
C THR A 283 6.28 -10.10 -10.91
N ILE A 284 5.83 -8.95 -10.41
CA ILE A 284 4.69 -8.26 -11.00
C ILE A 284 4.94 -7.95 -12.49
N GLY A 285 6.17 -7.56 -12.84
CA GLY A 285 6.56 -7.35 -14.22
C GLY A 285 6.40 -8.60 -15.10
N PHE A 286 6.53 -9.81 -14.55
CA PHE A 286 6.33 -11.06 -15.28
C PHE A 286 4.88 -11.28 -15.76
N LEU A 287 3.92 -10.63 -15.11
CA LEU A 287 2.49 -10.73 -15.47
C LEU A 287 2.12 -9.84 -16.66
N ILE A 288 3.01 -8.93 -17.05
CA ILE A 288 2.74 -7.94 -18.07
C ILE A 288 3.15 -8.47 -19.44
N ASP A 289 2.17 -8.82 -20.27
CA ASP A 289 2.35 -9.11 -21.69
C ASP A 289 2.23 -7.81 -22.51
N LEU A 290 3.36 -7.34 -23.04
CA LEU A 290 3.42 -6.11 -23.83
C LEU A 290 2.56 -6.18 -25.11
N GLN A 291 2.42 -7.38 -25.71
CA GLN A 291 1.63 -7.55 -26.93
C GLN A 291 0.13 -7.47 -26.61
N THR A 292 -0.30 -8.19 -25.58
CA THR A 292 -1.69 -8.13 -25.08
C THR A 292 -2.01 -6.72 -24.60
N PHE A 293 -1.10 -6.05 -23.91
CA PHE A 293 -1.21 -4.66 -23.50
C PHE A 293 -1.46 -3.74 -24.69
N ALA A 294 -0.62 -3.80 -25.73
CA ALA A 294 -0.76 -2.97 -26.93
C ALA A 294 -2.05 -3.28 -27.69
N ASN A 295 -2.39 -4.54 -27.86
CA ASN A 295 -3.60 -4.95 -28.58
C ASN A 295 -4.87 -4.50 -27.85
N THR A 296 -4.96 -4.69 -26.55
CA THR A 296 -6.13 -4.25 -25.75
C THR A 296 -6.28 -2.73 -25.80
N PHE A 297 -5.18 -2.00 -25.76
CA PHE A 297 -5.20 -0.54 -25.86
C PHE A 297 -5.80 -0.04 -27.18
N VAL A 298 -5.54 -0.77 -28.28
CA VAL A 298 -6.04 -0.38 -29.61
C VAL A 298 -7.49 -0.84 -29.80
N THR A 299 -7.82 -2.09 -29.47
CA THR A 299 -9.13 -2.68 -29.78
C THR A 299 -10.24 -2.29 -28.82
N HIS A 300 -9.92 -2.08 -27.55
CA HIS A 300 -10.87 -1.73 -26.48
C HIS A 300 -10.55 -0.39 -25.81
N PHE A 301 -10.08 0.58 -26.60
CA PHE A 301 -9.61 1.87 -26.11
C PHE A 301 -10.60 2.55 -25.13
N TRP A 302 -11.90 2.57 -25.46
CA TRP A 302 -12.89 3.25 -24.62
C TRP A 302 -13.11 2.54 -23.28
N LEU A 303 -13.01 1.21 -23.24
CA LEU A 303 -13.09 0.46 -21.98
C LEU A 303 -11.84 0.72 -21.12
N VAL A 304 -10.65 0.64 -21.72
CA VAL A 304 -9.38 0.95 -21.04
C VAL A 304 -9.38 2.38 -20.53
N ALA A 305 -9.73 3.34 -21.39
CA ALA A 305 -9.78 4.75 -21.02
C ALA A 305 -10.81 5.01 -19.91
N GLY A 306 -11.96 4.34 -19.94
CA GLY A 306 -12.99 4.40 -18.91
C GLY A 306 -12.52 3.83 -17.57
N ILE A 307 -11.86 2.68 -17.58
CA ILE A 307 -11.33 2.04 -16.37
C ILE A 307 -10.18 2.86 -15.79
N VAL A 308 -9.18 3.22 -16.59
CA VAL A 308 -8.01 3.97 -16.13
C VAL A 308 -8.38 5.41 -15.76
N GLY A 309 -9.08 6.11 -16.65
CA GLY A 309 -9.54 7.49 -16.43
C GLY A 309 -10.56 7.58 -15.30
N GLY A 310 -11.47 6.60 -15.23
CA GLY A 310 -12.45 6.47 -14.16
C GLY A 310 -11.79 6.30 -12.79
N LEU A 311 -10.76 5.46 -12.69
CA LEU A 311 -9.98 5.32 -11.45
C LEU A 311 -9.27 6.63 -11.08
N ILE A 312 -8.47 7.18 -12.00
CA ILE A 312 -7.67 8.38 -11.75
C ILE A 312 -8.57 9.55 -11.33
N GLY A 313 -9.66 9.80 -12.09
CA GLY A 313 -10.59 10.89 -11.84
C GLY A 313 -11.40 10.69 -10.55
N SER A 314 -11.93 9.50 -10.31
CA SER A 314 -12.73 9.22 -9.11
C SER A 314 -11.88 9.27 -7.83
N LYS A 315 -10.65 8.77 -7.85
CA LYS A 315 -9.69 8.90 -6.73
C LYS A 315 -9.32 10.36 -6.48
N TYR A 316 -9.16 11.17 -7.56
CA TYR A 316 -8.94 12.61 -7.42
C TYR A 316 -10.14 13.30 -6.75
N LEU A 317 -11.35 13.00 -7.20
CA LEU A 317 -12.57 13.55 -6.60
C LEU A 317 -12.72 13.13 -5.14
N ALA A 318 -12.40 11.87 -4.80
CA ALA A 318 -12.42 11.38 -3.43
C ALA A 318 -11.42 12.12 -2.52
N ALA A 319 -10.18 12.31 -3.01
CA ALA A 319 -9.15 13.04 -2.29
C ALA A 319 -9.49 14.53 -2.14
N GLU A 320 -10.03 15.17 -3.18
CA GLU A 320 -10.49 16.55 -3.12
C GLU A 320 -11.69 16.74 -2.18
N ALA A 321 -12.63 15.79 -2.18
CA ALA A 321 -13.72 15.77 -1.21
C ALA A 321 -13.20 15.63 0.24
N ALA A 322 -12.26 14.72 0.48
CA ALA A 322 -11.62 14.54 1.78
C ALA A 322 -10.83 15.80 2.19
N ARG A 323 -10.09 16.40 1.26
CA ARG A 323 -9.35 17.64 1.49
C ARG A 323 -10.29 18.75 2.02
N ARG A 324 -11.43 18.96 1.34
CA ARG A 324 -12.42 19.98 1.74
C ARG A 324 -13.10 19.64 3.05
N LEU A 325 -13.45 18.36 3.25
CA LEU A 325 -14.18 17.91 4.43
C LEU A 325 -13.31 17.97 5.70
N PHE A 326 -12.03 17.63 5.58
CA PHE A 326 -11.12 17.53 6.73
C PHE A 326 -10.20 18.75 6.89
N GLY A 327 -10.24 19.71 5.96
CA GLY A 327 -9.45 20.94 6.02
C GLY A 327 -7.97 20.75 5.66
N TYR A 328 -7.65 19.77 4.81
CA TYR A 328 -6.27 19.55 4.34
C TYR A 328 -5.83 20.59 3.30
N THR A 329 -4.52 20.81 3.22
CA THR A 329 -3.91 21.64 2.19
C THR A 329 -4.02 20.98 0.80
N GLN A 330 -3.72 21.74 -0.24
CA GLN A 330 -3.74 21.21 -1.61
C GLN A 330 -2.69 20.10 -1.82
N ASP A 331 -1.47 20.29 -1.28
CA ASP A 331 -0.40 19.30 -1.40
C ASP A 331 -0.71 18.02 -0.62
N GLU A 332 -1.37 18.12 0.54
CA GLU A 332 -1.87 16.96 1.28
C GLU A 332 -2.94 16.20 0.51
N GLY A 333 -3.93 16.90 -0.08
CA GLY A 333 -4.95 16.29 -0.92
C GLY A 333 -4.36 15.59 -2.15
N LEU A 334 -3.39 16.21 -2.83
CA LEU A 334 -2.69 15.61 -3.98
C LEU A 334 -1.82 14.41 -3.56
N THR A 335 -1.23 14.44 -2.37
CA THR A 335 -0.50 13.29 -1.81
C THR A 335 -1.45 12.13 -1.50
N MET A 336 -2.62 12.39 -0.90
CA MET A 336 -3.65 11.37 -0.66
C MET A 336 -4.11 10.74 -1.97
N TRP A 337 -4.36 11.56 -3.00
CA TRP A 337 -4.72 11.09 -4.33
C TRP A 337 -3.64 10.18 -4.93
N SER A 338 -2.39 10.64 -4.99
CA SER A 338 -1.30 9.89 -5.61
C SER A 338 -0.98 8.58 -4.87
N LEU A 339 -1.03 8.58 -3.53
CA LEU A 339 -0.87 7.37 -2.70
C LEU A 339 -1.98 6.35 -2.92
N SER A 340 -3.20 6.80 -3.23
CA SER A 340 -4.35 5.92 -3.44
C SER A 340 -4.51 5.42 -4.88
N LEU A 341 -3.66 5.86 -5.83
CA LEU A 341 -3.75 5.46 -7.24
C LEU A 341 -3.29 4.03 -7.52
N PRO A 342 -2.14 3.54 -6.97
CA PRO A 342 -1.58 2.28 -7.44
C PRO A 342 -2.52 1.09 -7.23
N GLN A 343 -2.67 0.31 -8.28
CA GLN A 343 -3.36 -0.98 -8.28
C GLN A 343 -2.33 -2.07 -8.59
N VAL A 344 -2.34 -3.20 -7.85
CA VAL A 344 -1.31 -4.23 -8.00
C VAL A 344 -1.87 -5.63 -7.85
N ALA A 345 -1.15 -6.48 -7.12
CA ALA A 345 -1.39 -7.91 -7.03
C ALA A 345 -2.81 -8.25 -6.55
N ALA A 346 -3.33 -7.56 -5.52
CA ALA A 346 -4.67 -7.80 -5.00
C ALA A 346 -5.77 -7.56 -6.05
N THR A 347 -5.68 -6.44 -6.77
CA THR A 347 -6.63 -6.12 -7.85
C THR A 347 -6.55 -7.14 -8.99
N LEU A 348 -5.32 -7.55 -9.38
CA LEU A 348 -5.13 -8.55 -10.43
C LEU A 348 -5.63 -9.93 -9.97
N ALA A 349 -5.34 -10.35 -8.73
CA ALA A 349 -5.84 -11.62 -8.18
C ALA A 349 -7.37 -11.64 -8.17
N ALA A 350 -8.02 -10.58 -7.68
CA ALA A 350 -9.47 -10.46 -7.70
C ALA A 350 -10.04 -10.47 -9.14
N ALA A 351 -9.38 -9.83 -10.09
CA ALA A 351 -9.77 -9.84 -11.50
C ALA A 351 -9.61 -11.24 -12.13
N LEU A 352 -8.53 -11.97 -11.81
CA LEU A 352 -8.32 -13.34 -12.27
C LEU A 352 -9.39 -14.29 -11.73
N VAL A 353 -9.69 -14.24 -10.44
CA VAL A 353 -10.76 -15.01 -9.82
C VAL A 353 -12.11 -14.73 -10.50
N ALA A 354 -12.39 -13.45 -10.76
CA ALA A 354 -13.62 -13.06 -11.45
C ALA A 354 -13.67 -13.54 -12.91
N TYR A 355 -12.55 -13.52 -13.61
CA TYR A 355 -12.42 -14.02 -14.98
C TYR A 355 -12.60 -15.55 -15.07
N GLU A 356 -12.09 -16.29 -14.08
CA GLU A 356 -12.20 -17.74 -13.99
C GLU A 356 -13.58 -18.18 -13.50
N THR A 357 -14.32 -17.28 -12.82
CA THR A 357 -15.67 -17.57 -12.31
C THR A 357 -16.68 -17.60 -13.43
N THR A 358 -17.33 -18.77 -13.60
CA THR A 358 -18.41 -18.97 -14.57
C THR A 358 -19.72 -19.30 -13.87
N ASN A 359 -20.86 -18.91 -14.47
CA ASN A 359 -22.19 -19.31 -14.05
C ASN A 359 -22.61 -20.68 -14.66
N ALA A 360 -23.78 -21.15 -14.35
CA ALA A 360 -24.32 -22.41 -14.89
C ALA A 360 -24.48 -22.41 -16.42
N ALA A 361 -24.56 -21.23 -17.06
CA ALA A 361 -24.63 -21.12 -18.52
C ALA A 361 -23.23 -21.05 -19.17
N GLY A 362 -22.15 -21.14 -18.38
CA GLY A 362 -20.76 -21.01 -18.86
C GLY A 362 -20.31 -19.57 -19.13
N GLU A 363 -21.10 -18.57 -18.75
CA GLU A 363 -20.73 -17.16 -18.90
C GLU A 363 -19.79 -16.72 -17.77
N ARG A 364 -18.74 -15.99 -18.11
CA ARG A 364 -17.78 -15.45 -17.14
C ARG A 364 -18.32 -14.22 -16.43
N LEU A 365 -17.95 -14.04 -15.17
CA LEU A 365 -18.33 -12.85 -14.38
C LEU A 365 -17.78 -11.56 -14.99
N ILE A 366 -16.52 -11.58 -15.46
CA ILE A 366 -15.91 -10.54 -16.30
C ILE A 366 -15.25 -11.17 -17.52
N GLY A 367 -15.29 -10.46 -18.67
CA GLY A 367 -14.67 -10.91 -19.91
C GLY A 367 -13.17 -10.59 -19.98
N GLU A 368 -12.49 -11.21 -20.95
CA GLU A 368 -11.09 -10.95 -21.27
C GLU A 368 -10.76 -9.46 -21.49
N PRO A 369 -11.60 -8.63 -22.14
CA PRO A 369 -11.31 -7.20 -22.31
C PRO A 369 -11.21 -6.44 -20.98
N VAL A 370 -11.99 -6.83 -19.96
CA VAL A 370 -11.86 -6.21 -18.62
C VAL A 370 -10.58 -6.66 -17.94
N LEU A 371 -10.24 -7.95 -17.98
CA LEU A 371 -8.99 -8.46 -17.41
C LEU A 371 -7.77 -7.74 -18.01
N ASN A 372 -7.73 -7.62 -19.33
CA ASN A 372 -6.66 -6.91 -20.03
C ASN A 372 -6.64 -5.41 -19.68
N SER A 373 -7.81 -4.79 -19.52
CA SER A 373 -7.90 -3.39 -19.08
C SER A 373 -7.38 -3.21 -17.64
N VAL A 374 -7.61 -4.19 -16.75
CA VAL A 374 -7.05 -4.22 -15.40
C VAL A 374 -5.53 -4.35 -15.44
N ILE A 375 -4.96 -5.14 -16.35
CA ILE A 375 -3.50 -5.23 -16.54
C ILE A 375 -2.94 -3.87 -16.99
N VAL A 376 -3.58 -3.20 -17.94
CA VAL A 376 -3.21 -1.83 -18.35
C VAL A 376 -3.29 -0.85 -17.18
N LEU A 377 -4.40 -0.91 -16.41
CA LEU A 377 -4.60 -0.09 -15.23
C LEU A 377 -3.46 -0.27 -14.22
N LEU A 378 -3.09 -1.53 -13.96
CA LEU A 378 -2.00 -1.89 -13.05
C LEU A 378 -0.68 -1.27 -13.48
N VAL A 379 -0.30 -1.42 -14.76
CA VAL A 379 0.93 -0.83 -15.30
C VAL A 379 0.92 0.69 -15.17
N VAL A 380 -0.15 1.34 -15.63
CA VAL A 380 -0.26 2.81 -15.62
C VAL A 380 -0.20 3.34 -14.18
N THR A 381 -0.96 2.76 -13.27
CA THR A 381 -1.05 3.29 -11.90
C THR A 381 0.16 2.94 -11.04
N SER A 382 0.83 1.80 -11.30
CA SER A 382 2.08 1.43 -10.63
C SER A 382 3.25 2.34 -11.01
N ILE A 383 3.18 2.98 -12.17
CA ILE A 383 4.17 3.98 -12.62
C ILE A 383 3.75 5.38 -12.16
N LEU A 384 2.52 5.76 -12.47
CA LEU A 384 2.01 7.11 -12.22
C LEU A 384 1.92 7.44 -10.73
N GLY A 385 1.43 6.50 -9.91
CA GLY A 385 1.25 6.70 -8.48
C GLY A 385 2.56 7.05 -7.76
N PRO A 386 3.61 6.22 -7.84
CA PRO A 386 4.91 6.53 -7.26
C PRO A 386 5.52 7.86 -7.73
N ILE A 387 5.48 8.16 -9.02
CA ILE A 387 6.01 9.43 -9.58
C ILE A 387 5.28 10.63 -8.98
N LEU A 388 3.95 10.61 -9.01
CA LEU A 388 3.14 11.69 -8.44
C LEU A 388 3.31 11.80 -6.93
N THR A 389 3.43 10.66 -6.21
CA THR A 389 3.66 10.66 -4.77
C THR A 389 4.99 11.31 -4.43
N GLU A 390 6.07 10.98 -5.15
CA GLU A 390 7.38 11.60 -4.94
C GLU A 390 7.30 13.12 -5.14
N GLN A 391 6.59 13.55 -6.18
CA GLN A 391 6.42 14.97 -6.49
C GLN A 391 5.60 15.72 -5.43
N TYR A 392 4.46 15.18 -4.99
CA TYR A 392 3.56 15.89 -4.07
C TYR A 392 3.97 15.73 -2.61
N ALA A 393 4.38 14.55 -2.18
CA ALA A 393 4.88 14.34 -0.82
C ALA A 393 6.14 15.16 -0.53
N GLY A 394 6.97 15.44 -1.55
CA GLY A 394 8.12 16.32 -1.44
C GLY A 394 7.77 17.77 -1.07
N ARG A 395 6.55 18.21 -1.33
CA ARG A 395 6.07 19.56 -1.00
C ARG A 395 5.47 19.65 0.41
N LEU A 396 5.23 18.51 1.06
CA LEU A 396 4.70 18.50 2.43
C LEU A 396 5.75 19.10 3.40
N PRO A 397 5.32 19.93 4.38
CA PRO A 397 6.23 20.50 5.37
C PRO A 397 6.94 19.40 6.18
N ASP A 398 8.19 19.66 6.55
CA ASP A 398 8.92 18.73 7.41
C ASP A 398 8.38 18.81 8.84
N PRO A 399 8.08 17.65 9.47
CA PRO A 399 7.52 17.61 10.82
C PRO A 399 8.40 18.31 11.86
N THR A 400 9.71 18.39 11.64
CA THR A 400 10.67 19.09 12.51
C THR A 400 10.55 20.62 12.46
N VAL A 401 10.06 21.18 11.36
CA VAL A 401 9.88 22.62 11.20
C VAL A 401 8.55 23.06 11.83
N ALA A 402 7.52 22.23 11.75
CA ALA A 402 6.21 22.52 12.32
C ALA A 402 6.23 22.55 13.87
N CYS A 403 6.99 21.67 14.53
CA CYS A 403 7.20 21.73 15.99
C CYS A 403 7.96 22.99 16.42
N ARG A 404 8.94 23.44 15.65
CA ARG A 404 9.70 24.66 15.96
C ARG A 404 8.89 25.94 15.81
N ALA A 405 7.93 25.97 14.88
CA ALA A 405 7.05 27.12 14.69
C ALA A 405 5.99 27.27 15.81
N GLN A 406 5.64 26.19 16.51
CA GLN A 406 4.75 26.21 17.66
C GLN A 406 5.45 26.52 18.99
N GLU A 407 6.79 26.39 19.05
CA GLU A 407 7.61 26.69 20.23
C GLU A 407 8.16 28.13 20.27
N LEU A 408 7.96 28.94 19.23
CA LEU A 408 8.29 30.35 19.27
C LEU A 408 7.19 31.09 20.05
N PRO A 409 7.48 31.59 21.28
CA PRO A 409 6.52 32.44 21.99
C PRO A 409 6.27 33.67 21.11
N THR A 410 5.03 33.97 20.85
CA THR A 410 4.60 35.29 20.37
C THR A 410 5.25 36.33 21.27
N ALA A 411 6.22 37.06 20.72
CA ALA A 411 6.76 38.21 21.39
C ALA A 411 5.60 39.19 21.64
N GLN A 412 5.08 39.13 22.84
CA GLN A 412 4.17 40.17 23.33
C GLN A 412 4.99 41.47 23.35
N GLU A 413 4.54 42.43 22.57
CA GLU A 413 4.95 43.83 22.70
C GLU A 413 4.82 44.23 24.17
N GLN A 414 5.95 44.36 24.88
CA GLN A 414 5.96 45.05 26.16
C GLN A 414 5.74 46.53 25.88
N PRO A 415 4.81 47.18 26.55
CA PRO A 415 4.70 48.63 26.45
C PRO A 415 5.95 49.27 27.02
N THR A 416 6.56 50.16 26.23
CA THR A 416 7.67 51.01 26.61
C THR A 416 7.31 51.81 27.86
N ALA A 417 7.92 51.42 28.98
CA ALA A 417 7.88 52.25 30.19
C ALA A 417 8.66 53.55 29.95
N VAL A 418 7.95 54.67 30.09
CA VAL A 418 8.51 56.01 30.09
C VAL A 418 9.46 56.12 31.29
N VAL A 419 10.75 56.33 31.00
CA VAL A 419 11.77 56.63 32.04
C VAL A 419 11.70 58.10 32.39
N ASP A 420 11.34 58.40 33.63
CA ASP A 420 11.40 59.71 34.24
C ASP A 420 12.86 60.00 34.69
N PRO A 421 13.49 61.13 34.26
CA PRO A 421 14.86 61.40 34.53
C PRO A 421 15.03 62.34 35.73
N THR A 422 14.77 61.86 36.95
CA THR A 422 15.19 62.58 38.16
C THR A 422 15.49 61.60 39.27
N MET A 423 16.76 61.28 39.45
CA MET A 423 17.46 61.08 40.74
C MET A 423 18.91 60.61 40.43
N ALA A 424 19.78 61.62 40.24
CA ALA A 424 21.20 61.45 40.41
C ALA A 424 21.55 61.69 41.90
N SER A 425 22.31 60.76 42.44
CA SER A 425 23.40 61.05 43.41
C SER A 425 23.52 59.97 44.49
N GLY A 426 24.72 59.43 44.63
CA GLY A 426 25.12 58.90 45.94
C GLY A 426 25.94 57.62 45.95
N ARG A 427 27.31 57.80 45.86
CA ARG A 427 28.36 57.01 46.57
C ARG A 427 28.69 55.58 46.20
N SER A 428 29.86 55.46 45.56
CA SER A 428 31.12 54.81 45.92
C SER A 428 31.13 53.82 47.08
N ALA A 429 31.54 52.61 46.82
CA ALA A 429 32.53 51.86 47.60
C ALA A 429 32.96 50.57 46.86
N ALA A 430 34.29 50.46 46.76
CA ALA A 430 35.05 49.34 46.25
C ALA A 430 34.93 48.09 47.17
N THR A 431 35.01 46.90 46.61
CA THR A 431 35.85 45.81 47.18
C THR A 431 36.06 44.69 46.13
N THR A 432 37.29 44.27 46.10
CA THR A 432 37.97 43.29 45.26
C THR A 432 37.51 41.85 45.47
N PRO A 433 37.87 40.91 44.53
CA PRO A 433 37.46 39.50 44.58
C PRO A 433 38.44 38.63 45.38
N PRO A 434 38.09 37.40 45.74
CA PRO A 434 39.10 36.37 45.99
C PRO A 434 39.04 35.22 44.96
N THR A 435 40.25 34.79 44.71
CA THR A 435 40.70 33.66 43.91
C THR A 435 40.46 32.31 44.57
N VAL A 436 40.29 31.26 43.73
CA VAL A 436 40.86 29.90 43.78
C VAL A 436 40.53 28.98 44.98
N SER A 437 39.87 27.89 44.73
CA SER A 437 40.42 26.52 44.68
C SER A 437 39.40 25.56 44.09
#